data_2b79bd9872e741a448f3b326e2ce1db4
#
_entry.id   2b79bd9872e741a448f3b326e2ce1db4
#
_cell.length_a   1.000
_cell.length_b   1.000
_cell.length_c   1.000
_cell.angle_alpha   90.00
_cell.angle_beta   90.00
_cell.angle_gamma   90.00
#
_symmetry.space_group_name_H-M   'P 1'
#
loop_
_entity.id
_entity.type
_entity.pdbx_description
1 polymer ?
#
loop_
_entity_poly.entity_id
_entity_poly.type
_entity_poly.pdbx_seq_one_letter_code
_entity_poly.pdbx_strand_id
1 'polypeptide(L)'
;MKGKLSVLAVLVCCFSLFTGCNNNQKKVKNTVEVPQAIQKILTQKYPDATVLEFDKEKSGPEVDIQDKGIRKEVLFNTNNEWIYTKWDIRAEDVPVVVMDELASSAYNQYKIEEVDAIEKPAGMFYVFELKMDNNEVKLTFDSEGQLIE
;
A
#
# COMPACT_ATOMS: atom_id res chain seq x y z
N MET A 1 55.06 -59.00 41.51
CA MET A 1 56.15 -58.05 41.89
C MET A 1 55.75 -56.64 41.47
N LYS A 2 55.63 -55.81 42.49
CA LYS A 2 56.08 -54.44 42.54
C LYS A 2 55.65 -53.54 41.37
N GLY A 3 55.05 -52.46 41.49
CA GLY A 3 54.98 -51.51 42.62
C GLY A 3 54.09 -50.36 42.28
N LYS A 4 53.75 -49.68 43.32
CA LYS A 4 52.99 -48.45 43.53
C LYS A 4 53.49 -47.31 42.65
N LEU A 5 52.58 -46.39 42.23
CA LEU A 5 52.71 -45.00 42.74
C LEU A 5 51.47 -44.20 42.44
N SER A 6 50.95 -43.65 43.51
CA SER A 6 49.97 -42.60 43.60
C SER A 6 50.51 -41.33 42.99
N VAL A 7 49.75 -40.59 42.20
CA VAL A 7 49.88 -39.15 42.08
C VAL A 7 48.51 -38.50 42.02
N LEU A 8 48.22 -37.79 43.04
CA LEU A 8 47.19 -36.84 43.25
C LEU A 8 47.38 -35.64 42.31
N ALA A 9 46.41 -35.27 41.52
CA ALA A 9 46.41 -33.99 40.85
C ALA A 9 45.01 -33.45 40.64
N VAL A 10 44.63 -32.63 41.54
CA VAL A 10 44.00 -31.30 41.41
C VAL A 10 42.88 -31.15 40.36
N LEU A 11 41.70 -31.15 40.93
CA LEU A 11 40.48 -30.68 40.33
C LEU A 11 40.56 -29.18 40.05
N VAL A 12 40.69 -28.76 38.81
CA VAL A 12 40.49 -27.37 38.40
C VAL A 12 39.10 -27.29 37.78
N CYS A 13 38.14 -26.84 38.56
CA CYS A 13 36.85 -26.40 38.10
C CYS A 13 36.97 -25.14 37.24
N CYS A 14 37.01 -25.28 35.94
CA CYS A 14 36.74 -24.16 35.03
C CYS A 14 35.24 -23.99 34.90
N PHE A 15 34.72 -23.07 35.73
CA PHE A 15 33.36 -22.54 35.56
C PHE A 15 33.35 -21.66 34.30
N SER A 16 33.01 -22.26 33.18
CA SER A 16 32.73 -21.52 31.94
C SER A 16 31.38 -20.84 32.11
N LEU A 17 31.38 -19.58 32.44
CA LEU A 17 30.20 -18.70 32.36
C LEU A 17 29.85 -18.56 30.89
N PHE A 18 28.90 -19.36 30.40
CA PHE A 18 28.20 -19.09 29.17
C PHE A 18 27.32 -17.88 29.39
N THR A 19 27.87 -16.70 29.14
CA THR A 19 27.06 -15.50 28.90
C THR A 19 26.32 -15.70 27.57
N GLY A 20 25.09 -16.18 27.67
CA GLY A 20 24.16 -16.21 26.57
C GLY A 20 23.92 -14.78 26.10
N CYS A 21 24.55 -14.39 25.00
CA CYS A 21 24.13 -13.22 24.24
C CYS A 21 22.72 -13.47 23.71
N ASN A 22 21.74 -12.98 24.45
CA ASN A 22 20.36 -12.91 23.98
C ASN A 22 20.32 -11.85 22.89
N ASN A 23 20.58 -12.28 21.64
CA ASN A 23 20.38 -11.47 20.44
C ASN A 23 18.88 -11.30 20.24
N ASN A 24 18.26 -10.43 21.06
CA ASN A 24 17.00 -9.80 20.72
C ASN A 24 17.29 -8.89 19.53
N GLN A 25 17.37 -9.47 18.33
CA GLN A 25 17.16 -8.72 17.11
C GLN A 25 15.72 -8.22 17.17
N LYS A 26 15.53 -7.02 17.73
CA LYS A 26 14.38 -6.19 17.44
C LYS A 26 14.33 -6.10 15.91
N LYS A 27 13.34 -6.80 15.33
CA LYS A 27 12.92 -6.57 13.96
C LYS A 27 12.64 -5.07 13.88
N VAL A 28 13.58 -4.30 13.32
CA VAL A 28 13.35 -2.90 12.99
C VAL A 28 12.24 -2.95 11.98
N LYS A 29 11.00 -2.65 12.38
CA LYS A 29 9.97 -2.26 11.47
C LYS A 29 10.53 -1.03 10.80
N ASN A 30 10.85 -1.10 9.51
CA ASN A 30 11.09 0.08 8.70
C ASN A 30 9.81 0.89 8.76
N THR A 31 9.78 1.84 9.66
CA THR A 31 8.67 2.78 9.77
C THR A 31 8.89 3.75 8.64
N VAL A 32 8.04 3.71 7.63
CA VAL A 32 8.05 4.68 6.53
C VAL A 32 7.85 6.07 7.16
N GLU A 33 8.80 6.97 6.96
CA GLU A 33 8.77 8.30 7.57
C GLU A 33 7.95 9.24 6.68
N VAL A 34 6.73 9.51 7.09
CA VAL A 34 5.78 10.38 6.39
C VAL A 34 5.72 11.73 7.13
N PRO A 35 5.72 12.89 6.44
CA PRO A 35 5.56 14.20 7.05
C PRO A 35 4.31 14.28 7.94
N GLN A 36 4.42 14.95 9.11
CA GLN A 36 3.35 15.01 10.10
C GLN A 36 2.04 15.58 9.54
N ALA A 37 2.12 16.56 8.62
CA ALA A 37 0.95 17.14 7.95
C ALA A 37 0.17 16.08 7.17
N ILE A 38 0.87 15.25 6.39
CA ILE A 38 0.30 14.15 5.61
C ILE A 38 -0.25 13.06 6.54
N GLN A 39 0.52 12.68 7.57
CA GLN A 39 0.07 11.71 8.57
C GLN A 39 -1.27 12.09 9.20
N LYS A 40 -1.46 13.37 9.52
CA LYS A 40 -2.71 13.88 10.09
C LYS A 40 -3.88 13.65 9.14
N ILE A 41 -3.71 13.96 7.84
CA ILE A 41 -4.75 13.76 6.82
C ILE A 41 -5.06 12.27 6.65
N LEU A 42 -4.03 11.43 6.55
CA LEU A 42 -4.21 9.98 6.43
C LEU A 42 -4.98 9.41 7.61
N THR A 43 -4.62 9.78 8.84
CA THR A 43 -5.31 9.31 10.05
C THR A 43 -6.78 9.77 10.11
N GLN A 44 -7.09 10.95 9.58
CA GLN A 44 -8.46 11.45 9.53
C GLN A 44 -9.31 10.74 8.47
N LYS A 45 -8.75 10.48 7.27
CA LYS A 45 -9.47 9.84 6.17
C LYS A 45 -9.48 8.31 6.26
N TYR A 46 -8.37 7.73 6.71
CA TYR A 46 -8.12 6.29 6.73
C TYR A 46 -7.53 5.88 8.09
N PRO A 47 -8.33 5.92 9.18
CA PRO A 47 -7.84 5.73 10.56
C PRO A 47 -7.22 4.35 10.80
N ASP A 48 -7.66 3.34 10.05
CA ASP A 48 -7.20 1.95 10.19
C ASP A 48 -6.12 1.57 9.17
N ALA A 49 -5.72 2.50 8.31
CA ALA A 49 -4.76 2.21 7.25
C ALA A 49 -3.33 2.07 7.78
N THR A 50 -2.57 1.23 7.09
CA THR A 50 -1.12 1.09 7.29
C THR A 50 -0.40 1.71 6.11
N VAL A 51 0.56 2.60 6.36
CA VAL A 51 1.43 3.14 5.31
C VAL A 51 2.38 2.06 4.84
N LEU A 52 2.42 1.84 3.54
CA LEU A 52 3.27 0.86 2.87
C LEU A 52 4.54 1.52 2.32
N GLU A 53 4.36 2.67 1.63
CA GLU A 53 5.41 3.38 0.92
C GLU A 53 5.15 4.89 0.96
N PHE A 54 6.21 5.69 0.86
CA PHE A 54 6.15 7.14 0.77
C PHE A 54 7.19 7.62 -0.23
N ASP A 55 6.72 8.27 -1.29
CA ASP A 55 7.55 8.84 -2.33
C ASP A 55 7.41 10.35 -2.43
N LYS A 56 8.55 11.00 -2.74
CA LYS A 56 8.60 12.41 -3.05
C LYS A 56 8.74 12.60 -4.54
N GLU A 57 7.62 12.79 -5.19
CA GLU A 57 7.60 13.15 -6.61
C GLU A 57 7.73 14.65 -6.83
N LYS A 58 8.07 15.06 -8.07
CA LYS A 58 8.13 16.49 -8.44
C LYS A 58 6.75 17.15 -8.39
N SER A 59 5.71 16.39 -8.63
CA SER A 59 4.30 16.80 -8.58
C SER A 59 3.76 16.97 -7.16
N GLY A 60 4.41 16.34 -6.19
CA GLY A 60 4.03 16.30 -4.78
C GLY A 60 4.25 14.92 -4.17
N PRO A 61 4.07 14.78 -2.85
CA PRO A 61 4.18 13.52 -2.15
C PRO A 61 3.10 12.52 -2.58
N GLU A 62 3.49 11.24 -2.69
CA GLU A 62 2.61 10.10 -2.88
C GLU A 62 2.79 9.13 -1.71
N VAL A 63 1.67 8.58 -1.22
CA VAL A 63 1.66 7.62 -0.12
C VAL A 63 0.83 6.42 -0.50
N ASP A 64 1.47 5.26 -0.54
CA ASP A 64 0.76 3.99 -0.63
C ASP A 64 0.30 3.53 0.74
N ILE A 65 -0.96 3.22 0.85
CA ILE A 65 -1.56 2.70 2.08
C ILE A 65 -2.29 1.37 1.83
N GLN A 66 -2.36 0.56 2.89
CA GLN A 66 -3.26 -0.59 2.96
C GLN A 66 -4.43 -0.22 3.86
N ASP A 67 -5.62 -0.06 3.28
CA ASP A 67 -6.85 0.25 4.01
C ASP A 67 -7.88 -0.85 3.78
N LYS A 68 -8.31 -1.54 4.86
CA LYS A 68 -9.30 -2.64 4.82
C LYS A 68 -9.02 -3.73 3.78
N GLY A 69 -7.74 -4.03 3.57
CA GLY A 69 -7.31 -5.04 2.61
C GLY A 69 -7.10 -4.52 1.18
N ILE A 70 -7.36 -3.25 0.91
CA ILE A 70 -7.19 -2.61 -0.40
C ILE A 70 -5.95 -1.74 -0.37
N ARG A 71 -5.04 -1.90 -1.36
CA ARG A 71 -3.94 -0.96 -1.59
C ARG A 71 -4.50 0.29 -2.26
N LYS A 72 -4.13 1.45 -1.74
CA LYS A 72 -4.56 2.75 -2.26
C LYS A 72 -3.36 3.66 -2.40
N GLU A 73 -3.33 4.43 -3.48
CA GLU A 73 -2.38 5.47 -3.77
C GLU A 73 -2.99 6.82 -3.38
N VAL A 74 -2.36 7.55 -2.49
CA VAL A 74 -2.83 8.84 -1.98
C VAL A 74 -1.89 9.94 -2.42
N LEU A 75 -2.35 10.80 -3.33
CA LEU A 75 -1.55 11.90 -3.88
C LEU A 75 -1.82 13.21 -3.13
N PHE A 76 -0.72 13.92 -2.86
CA PHE A 76 -0.71 15.26 -2.27
C PHE A 76 -0.04 16.26 -3.20
N ASN A 77 -0.40 17.54 -3.09
CA ASN A 77 0.35 18.58 -3.76
C ASN A 77 1.62 18.96 -2.97
N THR A 78 2.42 19.86 -3.52
CA THR A 78 3.66 20.34 -2.90
C THR A 78 3.46 21.07 -1.56
N ASN A 79 2.22 21.48 -1.24
CA ASN A 79 1.83 22.06 0.06
C ASN A 79 1.34 21.00 1.06
N ASN A 80 1.43 19.70 0.72
CA ASN A 80 0.90 18.56 1.47
C ASN A 80 -0.64 18.57 1.62
N GLU A 81 -1.36 19.19 0.67
CA GLU A 81 -2.82 19.12 0.60
C GLU A 81 -3.21 17.89 -0.22
N TRP A 82 -4.21 17.13 0.25
CA TRP A 82 -4.72 15.95 -0.45
C TRP A 82 -5.37 16.34 -1.79
N ILE A 83 -4.95 15.65 -2.87
CA ILE A 83 -5.48 15.85 -4.22
C ILE A 83 -6.49 14.76 -4.54
N TYR A 84 -6.06 13.49 -4.45
CA TYR A 84 -6.93 12.34 -4.68
C TYR A 84 -6.40 11.10 -3.95
N THR A 85 -7.28 10.10 -3.85
CA THR A 85 -6.91 8.73 -3.55
C THR A 85 -7.44 7.83 -4.66
N LYS A 86 -6.55 6.98 -5.20
CA LYS A 86 -6.85 6.03 -6.28
C LYS A 86 -6.67 4.60 -5.80
N TRP A 87 -7.50 3.68 -6.30
CA TRP A 87 -7.34 2.24 -6.11
C TRP A 87 -8.06 1.46 -7.20
N ASP A 88 -7.54 0.28 -7.53
CA ASP A 88 -8.17 -0.65 -8.47
C ASP A 88 -9.45 -1.21 -7.87
N ILE A 89 -10.47 -1.35 -8.71
CA ILE A 89 -11.72 -2.03 -8.37
C ILE A 89 -12.13 -2.99 -9.48
N ARG A 90 -12.96 -3.97 -9.14
CA ARG A 90 -13.55 -4.83 -10.14
C ARG A 90 -14.70 -4.12 -10.83
N ALA A 91 -14.93 -4.40 -12.10
CA ALA A 91 -16.06 -3.82 -12.85
C ALA A 91 -17.41 -4.07 -12.16
N GLU A 92 -17.56 -5.19 -11.43
CA GLU A 92 -18.77 -5.53 -10.66
C GLU A 92 -18.98 -4.68 -9.40
N ASP A 93 -17.96 -3.97 -8.93
CA ASP A 93 -18.01 -3.04 -7.79
C ASP A 93 -18.30 -1.59 -8.21
N VAL A 94 -18.34 -1.31 -9.52
CA VAL A 94 -18.71 -0.01 -10.08
C VAL A 94 -20.22 0.21 -9.93
N PRO A 95 -20.69 1.44 -9.61
CA PRO A 95 -22.11 1.74 -9.56
C PRO A 95 -22.83 1.39 -10.87
N VAL A 96 -24.02 0.81 -10.75
CA VAL A 96 -24.81 0.35 -11.91
C VAL A 96 -25.05 1.46 -12.91
N VAL A 97 -25.34 2.69 -12.45
CA VAL A 97 -25.57 3.84 -13.32
C VAL A 97 -24.37 4.13 -14.23
N VAL A 98 -23.14 4.00 -13.71
CA VAL A 98 -21.90 4.21 -14.49
C VAL A 98 -21.75 3.10 -15.53
N MET A 99 -22.02 1.85 -15.14
CA MET A 99 -21.96 0.70 -16.05
C MET A 99 -23.02 0.78 -17.15
N ASP A 100 -24.21 1.27 -16.85
CA ASP A 100 -25.30 1.46 -17.83
C ASP A 100 -24.93 2.55 -18.84
N GLU A 101 -24.30 3.64 -18.40
CA GLU A 101 -23.81 4.70 -19.29
C GLU A 101 -22.65 4.18 -20.19
N LEU A 102 -21.72 3.44 -19.64
CA LEU A 102 -20.67 2.79 -20.45
C LEU A 102 -21.27 1.85 -21.49
N ALA A 103 -22.24 1.02 -21.11
CA ALA A 103 -22.92 0.08 -22.00
C ALA A 103 -23.73 0.79 -23.09
N SER A 104 -24.19 2.01 -22.85
CA SER A 104 -24.93 2.84 -23.80
C SER A 104 -24.03 3.70 -24.68
N SER A 105 -22.73 3.76 -24.38
CA SER A 105 -21.76 4.59 -25.07
C SER A 105 -21.31 3.98 -26.40
N ALA A 106 -20.56 4.77 -27.18
CA ALA A 106 -19.89 4.28 -28.41
C ALA A 106 -18.82 3.20 -28.12
N TYR A 107 -18.46 2.99 -26.87
CA TYR A 107 -17.40 2.07 -26.43
C TYR A 107 -17.95 0.75 -25.86
N ASN A 108 -19.24 0.47 -26.00
CA ASN A 108 -19.91 -0.72 -25.47
C ASN A 108 -19.35 -2.07 -25.99
N GLN A 109 -18.59 -2.06 -27.10
CA GLN A 109 -17.95 -3.25 -27.66
C GLN A 109 -16.48 -3.41 -27.20
N TYR A 110 -15.96 -2.42 -26.48
CA TYR A 110 -14.60 -2.50 -25.93
C TYR A 110 -14.57 -3.40 -24.71
N LYS A 111 -13.47 -4.13 -24.56
CA LYS A 111 -13.20 -4.91 -23.36
C LYS A 111 -12.70 -3.98 -22.27
N ILE A 112 -13.24 -4.10 -21.08
CA ILE A 112 -12.70 -3.44 -19.89
C ILE A 112 -11.43 -4.20 -19.49
N GLU A 113 -10.27 -3.52 -19.51
CA GLU A 113 -8.99 -4.07 -19.05
C GLU A 113 -8.76 -3.74 -17.57
N GLU A 114 -9.05 -2.51 -17.17
CA GLU A 114 -8.84 -2.01 -15.82
C GLU A 114 -9.91 -0.99 -15.43
N VAL A 115 -10.22 -0.90 -14.15
CA VAL A 115 -11.08 0.14 -13.58
C VAL A 115 -10.46 0.67 -12.30
N ASP A 116 -10.20 1.97 -12.30
CA ASP A 116 -9.77 2.71 -11.12
C ASP A 116 -10.94 3.47 -10.48
N ALA A 117 -11.08 3.37 -9.17
CA ALA A 117 -11.87 4.30 -8.38
C ALA A 117 -10.98 5.44 -7.90
N ILE A 118 -11.41 6.69 -8.11
CA ILE A 118 -10.68 7.88 -7.70
C ILE A 118 -11.55 8.76 -6.82
N GLU A 119 -11.18 8.89 -5.56
CA GLU A 119 -11.77 9.82 -4.61
C GLU A 119 -11.05 11.18 -4.68
N LYS A 120 -11.78 12.25 -4.97
CA LYS A 120 -11.30 13.64 -5.00
C LYS A 120 -12.12 14.50 -4.05
N PRO A 121 -11.72 15.74 -3.72
CA PRO A 121 -12.58 16.70 -3.00
C PRO A 121 -13.94 16.95 -3.68
N ALA A 122 -14.00 16.80 -5.00
CA ALA A 122 -15.21 16.96 -5.80
C ALA A 122 -16.15 15.75 -5.80
N GLY A 123 -15.72 14.58 -5.31
CA GLY A 123 -16.50 13.35 -5.29
C GLY A 123 -15.74 12.13 -5.81
N MET A 124 -16.51 11.07 -6.11
CA MET A 124 -15.98 9.82 -6.66
C MET A 124 -16.03 9.84 -8.18
N PHE A 125 -14.97 9.30 -8.77
CA PHE A 125 -14.84 9.11 -10.22
C PHE A 125 -14.41 7.68 -10.50
N TYR A 126 -14.75 7.19 -11.69
CA TYR A 126 -14.40 5.86 -12.17
C TYR A 126 -13.70 5.99 -13.51
N VAL A 127 -12.49 5.50 -13.59
CA VAL A 127 -11.67 5.56 -14.79
C VAL A 127 -11.57 4.17 -15.36
N PHE A 128 -12.03 4.01 -16.60
CA PHE A 128 -11.98 2.76 -17.33
C PHE A 128 -10.84 2.79 -18.34
N GLU A 129 -10.01 1.77 -18.33
CA GLU A 129 -9.12 1.46 -19.44
C GLU A 129 -9.78 0.42 -20.32
N LEU A 130 -10.09 0.82 -21.55
CA LEU A 130 -10.87 0.03 -22.50
C LEU A 130 -10.03 -0.33 -23.70
N LYS A 131 -10.18 -1.56 -24.19
CA LYS A 131 -9.42 -2.05 -25.34
C LYS A 131 -10.30 -2.75 -26.37
N MET A 132 -10.07 -2.43 -27.63
CA MET A 132 -10.60 -3.13 -28.79
C MET A 132 -9.53 -3.25 -29.85
N ASP A 133 -9.09 -4.46 -30.18
CA ASP A 133 -7.98 -4.76 -31.08
C ASP A 133 -6.66 -4.05 -30.62
N ASN A 134 -6.19 -3.09 -31.43
CA ASN A 134 -5.01 -2.27 -31.12
C ASN A 134 -5.38 -0.88 -30.59
N ASN A 135 -6.67 -0.59 -30.35
CA ASN A 135 -7.12 0.68 -29.85
C ASN A 135 -7.35 0.58 -28.33
N GLU A 136 -6.72 1.51 -27.61
CA GLU A 136 -6.91 1.69 -26.18
C GLU A 136 -7.55 3.07 -25.95
N VAL A 137 -8.54 3.12 -25.07
CA VAL A 137 -9.26 4.34 -24.71
C VAL A 137 -9.41 4.39 -23.22
N LYS A 138 -9.23 5.57 -22.65
CA LYS A 138 -9.49 5.84 -21.25
C LYS A 138 -10.71 6.74 -21.13
N LEU A 139 -11.69 6.32 -20.32
CA LEU A 139 -12.91 7.07 -20.06
C LEU A 139 -13.04 7.34 -18.57
N THR A 140 -13.44 8.55 -18.21
CA THR A 140 -13.70 8.94 -16.82
C THR A 140 -15.17 9.30 -16.65
N PHE A 141 -15.82 8.65 -15.69
CA PHE A 141 -17.19 8.96 -15.27
C PHE A 141 -17.19 9.47 -13.83
N ASP A 142 -18.14 10.32 -13.50
CA ASP A 142 -18.47 10.60 -12.11
C ASP A 142 -19.39 9.52 -11.52
N SER A 143 -19.73 9.63 -10.23
CA SER A 143 -20.61 8.69 -9.55
C SER A 143 -22.06 8.69 -10.03
N GLU A 144 -22.47 9.67 -10.82
CA GLU A 144 -23.81 9.81 -11.38
C GLU A 144 -23.89 9.28 -12.82
N GLY A 145 -22.75 8.78 -13.36
CA GLY A 145 -22.63 8.24 -14.71
C GLY A 145 -22.33 9.28 -15.78
N GLN A 146 -22.07 10.53 -15.41
CA GLN A 146 -21.71 11.55 -16.40
C GLN A 146 -20.30 11.30 -16.91
N LEU A 147 -20.13 11.18 -18.23
CA LEU A 147 -18.82 11.13 -18.87
C LEU A 147 -18.15 12.51 -18.75
N ILE A 148 -16.95 12.49 -18.17
CA ILE A 148 -16.15 13.72 -17.92
C ILE A 148 -15.06 13.86 -18.97
N GLU A 149 -14.39 12.77 -19.33
CA GLU A 149 -13.23 12.74 -20.23
C GLU A 149 -13.09 11.38 -20.93
#